data_5bc56972d0d064f53dd3a608207e7607
#
_entry.id   5bc56972d0d064f53dd3a608207e7607
#
_cell.length_a   1.000
_cell.length_b   1.000
_cell.length_c   1.000
_cell.angle_alpha   90.00
_cell.angle_beta   90.00
_cell.angle_gamma   90.00
#
_symmetry.space_group_name_H-M   'P 1'
#
loop_
_entity.id
_entity.type
_entity.pdbx_description
1 polymer ?
#
loop_
_entity_poly.entity_id
_entity_poly.type
_entity_poly.pdbx_seq_one_letter_code
_entity_poly.pdbx_strand_id
1 'polypeptide(L)'
;MKNPPKALVFDVFGTCVDWRGSIISEGRALNKARGWSIDWEGLVDAWRGAYQPNMHKVRRGELPWMMLDELHLMALKTLLPQFNQKTPGGAPRKSLVAADLAHINRMWHRLHGWPDAPRGLKRLKTGHIIGTMSNGNVALLTNMAKFAGLPWDLVFSAEWVHHYKPDRECYLSAPKMLCLKPSEVMLVAAHKNDLDGAKKAGLMTCFVPRPLEYGPALFKSGNYDSGYEKRFDFNAHDFNDLAAQLGC
;
A
#
# COMPACT_ATOMS: atom_id res chain seq x y z
N MET A 1 -30.97 -9.59 4.33
CA MET A 1 -29.51 -9.77 4.12
C MET A 1 -29.07 -8.77 3.06
N LYS A 2 -27.94 -8.07 3.24
CA LYS A 2 -27.39 -7.22 2.18
C LYS A 2 -26.97 -8.12 1.02
N ASN A 3 -27.20 -7.69 -0.22
CA ASN A 3 -26.70 -8.43 -1.39
C ASN A 3 -25.16 -8.49 -1.31
N PRO A 4 -24.53 -9.64 -1.65
CA PRO A 4 -23.09 -9.74 -1.66
C PRO A 4 -22.49 -8.76 -2.68
N PRO A 5 -21.27 -8.25 -2.44
CA PRO A 5 -20.59 -7.39 -3.40
C PRO A 5 -20.31 -8.15 -4.71
N LYS A 6 -20.39 -7.46 -5.84
CA LYS A 6 -20.00 -8.04 -7.15
C LYS A 6 -18.51 -7.90 -7.42
N ALA A 7 -17.90 -6.84 -6.89
CA ALA A 7 -16.47 -6.58 -7.01
C ALA A 7 -15.86 -6.21 -5.66
N LEU A 8 -14.65 -6.68 -5.43
CA LEU A 8 -13.81 -6.34 -4.28
C LEU A 8 -12.63 -5.53 -4.77
N VAL A 9 -12.44 -4.36 -4.19
CA VAL A 9 -11.26 -3.52 -4.46
C VAL A 9 -10.45 -3.39 -3.18
N PHE A 10 -9.13 -3.43 -3.32
CA PHE A 10 -8.23 -3.54 -2.19
C PHE A 10 -7.34 -2.31 -2.10
N ASP A 11 -7.28 -1.70 -0.92
CA ASP A 11 -6.09 -0.94 -0.57
C ASP A 11 -4.87 -1.86 -0.61
N VAL A 12 -3.70 -1.35 -0.99
CA VAL A 12 -2.55 -2.21 -1.31
C VAL A 12 -1.45 -2.09 -0.27
N PHE A 13 -0.94 -0.86 -0.04
CA PHE A 13 0.18 -0.65 0.89
C PHE A 13 -0.25 -0.87 2.33
N GLY A 14 0.36 -1.84 3.00
CA GLY A 14 0.00 -2.24 4.36
C GLY A 14 -1.17 -3.21 4.41
N THR A 15 -2.13 -3.14 3.50
CA THR A 15 -3.29 -4.05 3.45
C THR A 15 -2.96 -5.38 2.78
N CYS A 16 -2.36 -5.36 1.60
CA CYS A 16 -2.01 -6.56 0.83
C CYS A 16 -0.54 -6.94 0.96
N VAL A 17 0.32 -5.97 1.19
CA VAL A 17 1.78 -6.13 1.19
C VAL A 17 2.44 -5.56 2.43
N ASP A 18 3.52 -6.20 2.87
CA ASP A 18 4.42 -5.71 3.92
C ASP A 18 5.44 -4.74 3.30
N TRP A 19 5.10 -3.45 3.26
CA TRP A 19 5.98 -2.43 2.72
C TRP A 19 7.23 -2.25 3.58
N ARG A 20 7.10 -2.28 4.91
CA ARG A 20 8.18 -1.99 5.84
C ARG A 20 9.21 -3.11 5.86
N GLY A 21 8.79 -4.33 6.12
CA GLY A 21 9.69 -5.48 6.18
C GLY A 21 10.37 -5.77 4.84
N SER A 22 9.65 -5.62 3.73
CA SER A 22 10.20 -5.81 2.38
C SER A 22 11.36 -4.87 2.08
N ILE A 23 11.16 -3.56 2.27
CA ILE A 23 12.20 -2.55 1.96
C ILE A 23 13.38 -2.68 2.92
N ILE A 24 13.15 -2.91 4.22
CA ILE A 24 14.23 -3.12 5.20
C ILE A 24 15.08 -4.35 4.83
N SER A 25 14.43 -5.46 4.46
CA SER A 25 15.12 -6.68 4.08
C SER A 25 15.99 -6.51 2.83
N GLU A 26 15.43 -5.95 1.76
CA GLU A 26 16.17 -5.65 0.52
C GLU A 26 17.30 -4.64 0.78
N GLY A 27 17.00 -3.62 1.57
CA GLY A 27 18.00 -2.59 1.93
C GLY A 27 19.19 -3.14 2.72
N ARG A 28 18.95 -4.02 3.68
CA ARG A 28 20.03 -4.69 4.41
C ARG A 28 20.89 -5.56 3.48
N ALA A 29 20.28 -6.23 2.52
CA ALA A 29 21.02 -6.97 1.50
C ALA A 29 21.88 -6.06 0.62
N LEU A 30 21.37 -4.87 0.25
CA LEU A 30 22.15 -3.86 -0.49
C LEU A 30 23.30 -3.29 0.34
N ASN A 31 23.12 -3.02 1.62
CA ASN A 31 24.22 -2.62 2.50
C ASN A 31 25.36 -3.64 2.41
N LYS A 32 25.05 -4.93 2.52
CA LYS A 32 26.04 -6.01 2.42
C LYS A 32 26.70 -6.08 1.02
N ALA A 33 25.89 -6.02 -0.03
CA ALA A 33 26.37 -6.20 -1.40
C ALA A 33 27.17 -5.00 -1.94
N ARG A 34 26.79 -3.78 -1.54
CA ARG A 34 27.37 -2.53 -2.04
C ARG A 34 28.37 -1.88 -1.07
N GLY A 35 28.49 -2.41 0.16
CA GLY A 35 29.27 -1.80 1.24
C GLY A 35 28.70 -0.45 1.67
N TRP A 36 27.38 -0.32 1.68
CA TRP A 36 26.67 0.84 2.20
C TRP A 36 26.44 0.71 3.71
N SER A 37 26.14 1.82 4.37
CA SER A 37 25.81 1.89 5.80
C SER A 37 24.55 2.71 6.01
N ILE A 38 23.49 2.40 5.24
CA ILE A 38 22.19 3.07 5.33
C ILE A 38 21.42 2.47 6.50
N ASP A 39 20.89 3.33 7.38
CA ASP A 39 19.90 2.95 8.37
C ASP A 39 18.54 2.78 7.66
N TRP A 40 18.25 1.55 7.26
CA TRP A 40 17.04 1.25 6.51
C TRP A 40 15.76 1.32 7.35
N GLU A 41 15.84 1.05 8.64
CA GLU A 41 14.66 1.16 9.51
C GLU A 41 14.24 2.61 9.65
N GLY A 42 15.18 3.47 10.03
CA GLY A 42 14.91 4.91 10.14
C GLY A 42 14.50 5.53 8.81
N LEU A 43 15.21 5.18 7.71
CA LEU A 43 14.89 5.70 6.37
C LEU A 43 13.47 5.31 5.93
N VAL A 44 13.09 4.05 6.07
CA VAL A 44 11.78 3.54 5.59
C VAL A 44 10.64 4.14 6.39
N ASP A 45 10.80 4.27 7.71
CA ASP A 45 9.79 4.90 8.56
C ASP A 45 9.63 6.40 8.22
N ALA A 46 10.74 7.13 8.01
CA ALA A 46 10.71 8.52 7.57
C ALA A 46 10.13 8.67 6.15
N TRP A 47 10.47 7.75 5.24
CA TRP A 47 9.98 7.75 3.87
C TRP A 47 8.46 7.53 3.82
N ARG A 48 7.96 6.56 4.59
CA ARG A 48 6.52 6.36 4.77
C ARG A 48 5.85 7.57 5.43
N GLY A 49 6.52 8.19 6.39
CA GLY A 49 6.05 9.43 7.03
C GLY A 49 5.88 10.61 6.06
N ALA A 50 6.69 10.69 5.01
CA ALA A 50 6.59 11.71 3.96
C ALA A 50 5.45 11.46 2.95
N TYR A 51 4.85 10.25 2.94
CA TYR A 51 3.83 9.83 1.99
C TYR A 51 2.59 10.73 2.00
N GLN A 52 1.90 10.83 3.14
CA GLN A 52 0.69 11.64 3.26
C GLN A 52 0.94 13.15 3.05
N PRO A 53 1.98 13.77 3.68
CA PRO A 53 2.27 15.18 3.45
C PRO A 53 2.49 15.54 1.98
N ASN A 54 3.19 14.69 1.22
CA ASN A 54 3.46 14.97 -0.20
C ASN A 54 2.20 14.84 -1.07
N MET A 55 1.38 13.83 -0.84
CA MET A 55 0.08 13.73 -1.54
C MET A 55 -0.85 14.90 -1.18
N HIS A 56 -0.82 15.38 0.06
CA HIS A 56 -1.59 16.55 0.46
C HIS A 56 -1.16 17.83 -0.29
N LYS A 57 0.14 17.99 -0.60
CA LYS A 57 0.61 19.11 -1.44
C LYS A 57 -0.01 19.06 -2.84
N VAL A 58 -0.07 17.87 -3.46
CA VAL A 58 -0.74 17.67 -4.75
C VAL A 58 -2.23 17.99 -4.64
N ARG A 59 -2.91 17.44 -3.62
CA ARG A 59 -4.36 17.65 -3.39
C ARG A 59 -4.73 19.11 -3.14
N ARG A 60 -3.83 19.90 -2.54
CA ARG A 60 -4.03 21.35 -2.32
C ARG A 60 -3.56 22.23 -3.48
N GLY A 61 -3.04 21.63 -4.57
CA GLY A 61 -2.51 22.36 -5.72
C GLY A 61 -1.17 23.06 -5.46
N GLU A 62 -0.48 22.72 -4.37
CA GLU A 62 0.89 23.21 -4.09
C GLU A 62 1.93 22.53 -4.99
N LEU A 63 1.62 21.34 -5.48
CA LEU A 63 2.33 20.60 -6.51
C LEU A 63 1.35 20.24 -7.63
N PRO A 64 1.82 20.17 -8.90
CA PRO A 64 1.01 19.59 -9.96
C PRO A 64 0.69 18.13 -9.67
N TRP A 65 -0.22 17.53 -10.47
CA TRP A 65 -0.38 16.08 -10.41
C TRP A 65 0.97 15.39 -10.65
N MET A 66 1.33 14.50 -9.74
CA MET A 66 2.53 13.69 -9.78
C MET A 66 2.15 12.25 -9.45
N MET A 67 2.79 11.28 -10.10
CA MET A 67 2.66 9.88 -9.73
C MET A 67 3.32 9.60 -8.37
N LEU A 68 2.86 8.55 -7.70
CA LEU A 68 3.42 8.19 -6.39
C LEU A 68 4.93 7.89 -6.46
N ASP A 69 5.41 7.25 -7.53
CA ASP A 69 6.84 7.01 -7.76
C ASP A 69 7.66 8.31 -7.77
N GLU A 70 7.11 9.38 -8.31
CA GLU A 70 7.79 10.70 -8.35
C GLU A 70 7.82 11.33 -6.96
N LEU A 71 6.71 11.24 -6.21
CA LEU A 71 6.65 11.72 -4.81
C LEU A 71 7.59 10.91 -3.91
N HIS A 72 7.67 9.57 -4.10
CA HIS A 72 8.62 8.73 -3.40
C HIS A 72 10.06 9.11 -3.72
N LEU A 73 10.40 9.33 -4.99
CA LEU A 73 11.74 9.74 -5.38
C LEU A 73 12.12 11.12 -4.84
N MET A 74 11.18 12.06 -4.84
CA MET A 74 11.36 13.39 -4.25
C MET A 74 11.68 13.30 -2.77
N ALA A 75 10.91 12.52 -2.02
CA ALA A 75 11.14 12.28 -0.59
C ALA A 75 12.48 11.56 -0.35
N LEU A 76 12.79 10.52 -1.14
CA LEU A 76 14.03 9.76 -1.01
C LEU A 76 15.26 10.65 -1.18
N LYS A 77 15.29 11.54 -2.17
CA LYS A 77 16.41 12.48 -2.39
C LYS A 77 16.69 13.36 -1.18
N THR A 78 15.63 13.75 -0.46
CA THR A 78 15.75 14.61 0.73
C THR A 78 16.15 13.81 1.97
N LEU A 79 15.61 12.59 2.14
CA LEU A 79 15.77 11.80 3.35
C LEU A 79 17.06 10.97 3.35
N LEU A 80 17.41 10.34 2.24
CA LEU A 80 18.49 9.38 2.17
C LEU A 80 19.86 9.92 2.70
N PRO A 81 20.24 11.17 2.46
CA PRO A 81 21.47 11.73 3.03
C PRO A 81 21.52 11.72 4.55
N GLN A 82 20.37 11.77 5.23
CA GLN A 82 20.26 11.81 6.68
C GLN A 82 20.48 10.42 7.30
N PHE A 83 20.14 9.36 6.57
CA PHE A 83 20.22 7.96 7.02
C PHE A 83 21.44 7.21 6.42
N ASN A 84 22.18 7.81 5.51
CA ASN A 84 23.42 7.24 4.97
C ASN A 84 24.57 7.56 5.93
N GLN A 85 24.79 6.69 6.90
CA GLN A 85 25.75 6.88 7.98
C GLN A 85 27.20 6.68 7.52
N LYS A 86 28.19 7.14 8.31
CA LYS A 86 29.61 6.80 8.10
C LYS A 86 29.79 5.30 8.31
N THR A 87 30.59 4.68 7.46
CA THR A 87 30.99 3.27 7.67
C THR A 87 31.70 3.10 9.00
N PRO A 88 31.54 1.96 9.70
CA PRO A 88 32.34 1.62 10.85
C PRO A 88 33.84 1.77 10.50
N GLY A 89 34.64 2.51 11.30
CA GLY A 89 36.02 2.82 11.00
C GLY A 89 36.26 4.17 10.34
N GLY A 90 35.22 5.01 10.13
CA GLY A 90 35.37 6.41 9.69
C GLY A 90 35.65 6.60 8.20
N ALA A 91 35.57 5.54 7.38
CA ALA A 91 35.68 5.65 5.93
C ALA A 91 34.63 6.62 5.35
N PRO A 92 34.97 7.39 4.29
CA PRO A 92 34.03 8.31 3.68
C PRO A 92 32.79 7.58 3.17
N ARG A 93 31.62 8.24 3.28
CA ARG A 93 30.35 7.75 2.71
C ARG A 93 30.55 7.43 1.24
N LYS A 94 30.16 6.24 0.79
CA LYS A 94 30.04 6.00 -0.65
C LYS A 94 28.99 6.93 -1.23
N SER A 95 29.36 7.74 -2.19
CA SER A 95 28.41 8.55 -2.96
C SER A 95 27.43 7.62 -3.68
N LEU A 96 26.14 7.88 -3.50
CA LEU A 96 25.08 7.22 -4.23
C LEU A 96 24.87 7.97 -5.54
N VAL A 97 24.87 7.24 -6.64
CA VAL A 97 24.62 7.80 -7.97
C VAL A 97 23.13 7.75 -8.32
N ALA A 98 22.74 8.44 -9.39
CA ALA A 98 21.33 8.49 -9.84
C ALA A 98 20.72 7.08 -10.07
N ALA A 99 21.52 6.13 -10.56
CA ALA A 99 21.09 4.75 -10.74
C ALA A 99 20.76 4.04 -9.42
N ASP A 100 21.51 4.35 -8.34
CA ASP A 100 21.23 3.80 -7.00
C ASP A 100 19.92 4.36 -6.46
N LEU A 101 19.67 5.66 -6.62
CA LEU A 101 18.41 6.30 -6.22
C LEU A 101 17.21 5.69 -6.97
N ALA A 102 17.36 5.49 -8.28
CA ALA A 102 16.32 4.85 -9.09
C ALA A 102 16.05 3.41 -8.63
N HIS A 103 17.12 2.65 -8.32
CA HIS A 103 17.00 1.27 -7.82
C HIS A 103 16.30 1.23 -6.44
N ILE A 104 16.71 2.10 -5.52
CA ILE A 104 16.10 2.22 -4.19
C ILE A 104 14.63 2.64 -4.31
N ASN A 105 14.31 3.63 -5.15
CA ASN A 105 12.93 4.06 -5.36
C ASN A 105 12.05 2.90 -5.85
N ARG A 106 12.58 2.03 -6.68
CA ARG A 106 11.87 0.85 -7.20
C ARG A 106 11.70 -0.28 -6.19
N MET A 107 12.20 -0.17 -4.95
CA MET A 107 11.87 -1.13 -3.88
C MET A 107 10.36 -1.18 -3.61
N TRP A 108 9.65 -0.05 -3.77
CA TRP A 108 8.19 0.00 -3.68
C TRP A 108 7.46 -0.89 -4.69
N HIS A 109 8.12 -1.27 -5.79
CA HIS A 109 7.60 -2.20 -6.79
C HIS A 109 7.81 -3.67 -6.43
N ARG A 110 8.63 -3.98 -5.40
CA ARG A 110 9.05 -5.34 -5.02
C ARG A 110 8.68 -5.67 -3.58
N LEU A 111 7.50 -5.24 -3.16
CA LEU A 111 6.98 -5.53 -1.83
C LEU A 111 6.41 -6.94 -1.77
N HIS A 112 6.73 -7.68 -0.72
CA HIS A 112 6.17 -9.00 -0.47
C HIS A 112 4.72 -8.90 0.00
N GLY A 113 3.87 -9.79 -0.51
CA GLY A 113 2.51 -9.95 0.00
C GLY A 113 2.52 -10.49 1.44
N TRP A 114 1.52 -10.10 2.22
CA TRP A 114 1.26 -10.79 3.47
C TRP A 114 1.01 -12.29 3.18
N PRO A 115 1.34 -13.21 4.12
CA PRO A 115 1.27 -14.66 3.87
C PRO A 115 -0.11 -15.15 3.40
N ASP A 116 -1.18 -14.50 3.81
CA ASP A 116 -2.56 -14.81 3.42
C ASP A 116 -2.96 -14.21 2.05
N ALA A 117 -2.26 -13.16 1.59
CA ALA A 117 -2.73 -12.35 0.47
C ALA A 117 -2.81 -13.12 -0.87
N PRO A 118 -1.77 -13.83 -1.35
CA PRO A 118 -1.88 -14.54 -2.63
C PRO A 118 -2.97 -15.61 -2.63
N ARG A 119 -3.08 -16.38 -1.53
CA ARG A 119 -4.05 -17.47 -1.41
C ARG A 119 -5.46 -16.95 -1.21
N GLY A 120 -5.65 -15.98 -0.32
CA GLY A 120 -6.97 -15.40 -0.05
C GLY A 120 -7.53 -14.68 -1.27
N LEU A 121 -6.70 -13.89 -1.97
CA LEU A 121 -7.11 -13.23 -3.21
C LEU A 121 -7.46 -14.22 -4.32
N LYS A 122 -6.71 -15.33 -4.46
CA LYS A 122 -7.04 -16.37 -5.43
C LYS A 122 -8.41 -17.00 -5.16
N ARG A 123 -8.75 -17.21 -3.89
CA ARG A 123 -10.08 -17.71 -3.50
C ARG A 123 -11.16 -16.68 -3.83
N LEU A 124 -11.00 -15.45 -3.39
CA LEU A 124 -11.96 -14.37 -3.63
C LEU A 124 -12.25 -14.15 -5.13
N LYS A 125 -11.21 -14.30 -5.96
CA LYS A 125 -11.31 -14.19 -7.43
C LYS A 125 -12.25 -15.23 -8.05
N THR A 126 -12.53 -16.35 -7.40
CA THR A 126 -13.43 -17.38 -7.94
C THR A 126 -14.89 -16.93 -7.97
N GLY A 127 -15.28 -16.04 -7.06
CA GLY A 127 -16.66 -15.56 -6.94
C GLY A 127 -16.86 -14.08 -7.21
N HIS A 128 -15.78 -13.30 -7.27
CA HIS A 128 -15.83 -11.84 -7.37
C HIS A 128 -14.80 -11.31 -8.35
N ILE A 129 -15.10 -10.18 -9.00
CA ILE A 129 -14.07 -9.36 -9.66
C ILE A 129 -13.17 -8.79 -8.56
N ILE A 130 -11.86 -8.96 -8.67
CA ILE A 130 -10.91 -8.40 -7.71
C ILE A 130 -9.97 -7.40 -8.36
N GLY A 131 -9.73 -6.27 -7.71
CA GLY A 131 -8.80 -5.25 -8.21
C GLY A 131 -8.16 -4.44 -7.11
N THR A 132 -7.16 -3.64 -7.45
CA THR A 132 -6.59 -2.67 -6.51
C THR A 132 -7.51 -1.44 -6.40
N MET A 133 -7.40 -0.68 -5.32
CA MET A 133 -7.86 0.71 -5.21
C MET A 133 -6.81 1.45 -4.39
N SER A 134 -5.81 1.99 -5.09
CA SER A 134 -4.58 2.44 -4.46
C SER A 134 -4.13 3.81 -4.97
N ASN A 135 -3.42 4.52 -4.11
CA ASN A 135 -2.68 5.74 -4.48
C ASN A 135 -1.43 5.45 -5.34
N GLY A 136 -1.00 4.19 -5.43
CA GLY A 136 0.09 3.75 -6.29
C GLY A 136 -0.22 3.96 -7.77
N ASN A 137 0.79 4.35 -8.56
CA ASN A 137 0.65 4.42 -10.02
C ASN A 137 0.58 3.02 -10.65
N VAL A 138 0.04 2.92 -11.84
CA VAL A 138 -0.27 1.65 -12.53
C VAL A 138 0.97 0.77 -12.67
N ALA A 139 2.10 1.35 -13.11
CA ALA A 139 3.36 0.60 -13.29
C ALA A 139 3.86 0.00 -11.97
N LEU A 140 3.78 0.76 -10.85
CA LEU A 140 4.16 0.32 -9.52
C LEU A 140 3.28 -0.86 -9.08
N LEU A 141 1.96 -0.70 -9.16
CA LEU A 141 1.01 -1.73 -8.72
C LEU A 141 1.12 -3.01 -9.57
N THR A 142 1.33 -2.86 -10.88
CA THR A 142 1.49 -4.00 -11.80
C THR A 142 2.77 -4.79 -11.51
N ASN A 143 3.89 -4.10 -11.32
CA ASN A 143 5.16 -4.74 -10.99
C ASN A 143 5.08 -5.45 -9.64
N MET A 144 4.49 -4.79 -8.64
CA MET A 144 4.27 -5.36 -7.31
C MET A 144 3.38 -6.60 -7.37
N ALA A 145 2.30 -6.56 -8.14
CA ALA A 145 1.42 -7.71 -8.32
C ALA A 145 2.15 -8.92 -8.92
N LYS A 146 3.00 -8.69 -9.93
CA LYS A 146 3.85 -9.74 -10.52
C LYS A 146 4.85 -10.29 -9.51
N PHE A 147 5.49 -9.42 -8.74
CA PHE A 147 6.49 -9.81 -7.74
C PHE A 147 5.87 -10.59 -6.57
N ALA A 148 4.75 -10.11 -6.05
CA ALA A 148 4.10 -10.68 -4.86
C ALA A 148 3.07 -11.79 -5.17
N GLY A 149 2.84 -12.11 -6.44
CA GLY A 149 1.86 -13.14 -6.85
C GLY A 149 0.41 -12.74 -6.56
N LEU A 150 0.08 -11.45 -6.66
CA LEU A 150 -1.28 -10.94 -6.41
C LEU A 150 -2.11 -11.03 -7.70
N PRO A 151 -3.19 -11.83 -7.75
CA PRO A 151 -3.85 -12.24 -8.98
C PRO A 151 -4.98 -11.28 -9.40
N TRP A 152 -4.73 -9.97 -9.43
CA TRP A 152 -5.74 -8.98 -9.79
C TRP A 152 -6.38 -9.24 -11.17
N ASP A 153 -7.67 -8.95 -11.28
CA ASP A 153 -8.35 -8.83 -12.59
C ASP A 153 -8.06 -7.45 -13.19
N LEU A 154 -8.06 -6.42 -12.34
CA LEU A 154 -7.91 -5.03 -12.74
C LEU A 154 -7.02 -4.26 -11.75
N VAL A 155 -6.35 -3.24 -12.25
CA VAL A 155 -5.55 -2.31 -11.44
C VAL A 155 -6.21 -0.94 -11.45
N PHE A 156 -6.97 -0.62 -10.40
CA PHE A 156 -7.49 0.73 -10.19
C PHE A 156 -6.48 1.56 -9.40
N SER A 157 -6.07 2.66 -9.97
CA SER A 157 -5.02 3.55 -9.49
C SER A 157 -5.50 4.98 -9.41
N ALA A 158 -4.97 5.74 -8.47
CA ALA A 158 -5.13 7.20 -8.41
C ALA A 158 -4.68 7.89 -9.71
N GLU A 159 -3.75 7.28 -10.45
CA GLU A 159 -3.27 7.76 -11.75
C GLU A 159 -4.39 7.86 -12.81
N TRP A 160 -5.40 6.98 -12.76
CA TRP A 160 -6.53 6.99 -13.70
C TRP A 160 -7.44 8.21 -13.57
N VAL A 161 -7.49 8.79 -12.37
CA VAL A 161 -8.40 9.90 -12.05
C VAL A 161 -7.67 11.19 -11.67
N HIS A 162 -6.35 11.14 -11.57
CA HIS A 162 -5.49 12.24 -11.12
C HIS A 162 -5.92 12.81 -9.75
N HIS A 163 -6.42 11.93 -8.87
CA HIS A 163 -6.80 12.23 -7.50
C HIS A 163 -6.21 11.20 -6.55
N TYR A 164 -5.78 11.63 -5.37
CA TYR A 164 -5.36 10.75 -4.29
C TYR A 164 -6.49 10.49 -3.30
N LYS A 165 -6.56 9.29 -2.73
CA LYS A 165 -7.41 9.04 -1.58
C LYS A 165 -7.08 10.04 -0.45
N PRO A 166 -8.08 10.59 0.27
CA PRO A 166 -9.47 10.17 0.30
C PRO A 166 -10.41 10.96 -0.65
N ASP A 167 -9.94 11.47 -1.78
CA ASP A 167 -10.82 12.14 -2.73
C ASP A 167 -11.85 11.15 -3.29
N ARG A 168 -13.08 11.61 -3.45
CA ARG A 168 -14.24 10.78 -3.82
C ARG A 168 -14.06 10.10 -5.17
N GLU A 169 -13.39 10.77 -6.09
CA GLU A 169 -13.07 10.32 -7.44
C GLU A 169 -12.32 8.97 -7.43
N CYS A 170 -11.40 8.80 -6.46
CA CYS A 170 -10.67 7.54 -6.31
C CYS A 170 -11.62 6.38 -6.02
N TYR A 171 -12.52 6.54 -5.05
CA TYR A 171 -13.44 5.47 -4.65
C TYR A 171 -14.49 5.17 -5.71
N LEU A 172 -14.91 6.16 -6.49
CA LEU A 172 -15.89 5.97 -7.56
C LEU A 172 -15.29 5.47 -8.88
N SER A 173 -13.96 5.39 -9.00
CA SER A 173 -13.30 4.92 -10.23
C SER A 173 -13.69 3.48 -10.57
N ALA A 174 -13.60 2.56 -9.63
CA ALA A 174 -13.92 1.15 -9.85
C ALA A 174 -15.41 0.93 -10.15
N PRO A 175 -16.39 1.42 -9.37
CA PRO A 175 -17.80 1.32 -9.73
C PRO A 175 -18.09 1.83 -11.14
N LYS A 176 -17.55 3.01 -11.49
CA LYS A 176 -17.77 3.63 -12.81
C LYS A 176 -17.20 2.76 -13.93
N MET A 177 -15.95 2.29 -13.81
CA MET A 177 -15.30 1.50 -14.86
C MET A 177 -15.89 0.11 -15.01
N LEU A 178 -16.44 -0.46 -13.93
CA LEU A 178 -17.10 -1.78 -13.95
C LEU A 178 -18.60 -1.71 -14.28
N CYS A 179 -19.16 -0.51 -14.52
CA CYS A 179 -20.58 -0.31 -14.72
C CYS A 179 -21.43 -0.86 -13.55
N LEU A 180 -20.94 -0.73 -12.31
CA LEU A 180 -21.58 -1.16 -11.08
C LEU A 180 -22.06 0.05 -10.26
N LYS A 181 -23.04 -0.18 -9.39
CA LYS A 181 -23.39 0.80 -8.35
C LYS A 181 -22.30 0.79 -7.27
N PRO A 182 -22.02 1.93 -6.62
CA PRO A 182 -21.07 1.96 -5.49
C PRO A 182 -21.39 0.90 -4.42
N SER A 183 -22.67 0.66 -4.11
CA SER A 183 -23.12 -0.35 -3.15
C SER A 183 -22.91 -1.81 -3.59
N GLU A 184 -22.48 -2.06 -4.81
CA GLU A 184 -22.11 -3.37 -5.34
C GLU A 184 -20.60 -3.63 -5.33
N VAL A 185 -19.82 -2.61 -4.93
CA VAL A 185 -18.35 -2.69 -4.81
C VAL A 185 -17.95 -2.55 -3.35
N MET A 186 -17.08 -3.41 -2.88
CA MET A 186 -16.56 -3.38 -1.50
C MET A 186 -15.08 -3.01 -1.48
N LEU A 187 -14.71 -1.98 -0.70
CA LEU A 187 -13.32 -1.72 -0.35
C LEU A 187 -12.90 -2.62 0.81
N VAL A 188 -11.77 -3.30 0.65
CA VAL A 188 -11.08 -4.08 1.68
C VAL A 188 -9.81 -3.35 2.07
N ALA A 189 -9.66 -2.99 3.35
CA ALA A 189 -8.49 -2.24 3.82
C ALA A 189 -8.14 -2.52 5.28
N ALA A 190 -6.86 -2.32 5.60
CA ALA A 190 -6.35 -2.33 6.97
C ALA A 190 -6.47 -0.95 7.65
N HIS A 191 -6.80 0.10 6.90
CA HIS A 191 -6.86 1.47 7.38
C HIS A 191 -8.31 1.95 7.49
N LYS A 192 -8.77 2.19 8.70
CA LYS A 192 -10.16 2.59 8.98
C LYS A 192 -10.55 3.92 8.33
N ASN A 193 -9.63 4.88 8.25
CA ASN A 193 -9.85 6.15 7.58
C ASN A 193 -10.09 5.99 6.06
N ASP A 194 -9.46 5.00 5.42
CA ASP A 194 -9.69 4.66 4.02
C ASP A 194 -11.10 4.05 3.84
N LEU A 195 -11.49 3.14 4.73
CA LEU A 195 -12.84 2.58 4.76
C LEU A 195 -13.92 3.64 5.01
N ASP A 196 -13.65 4.63 5.87
CA ASP A 196 -14.56 5.76 6.09
C ASP A 196 -14.75 6.61 4.82
N GLY A 197 -13.66 6.82 4.06
CA GLY A 197 -13.71 7.49 2.76
C GLY A 197 -14.56 6.72 1.75
N ALA A 198 -14.34 5.41 1.63
CA ALA A 198 -15.10 4.54 0.76
C ALA A 198 -16.60 4.51 1.13
N LYS A 199 -16.91 4.41 2.41
CA LYS A 199 -18.28 4.42 2.92
C LYS A 199 -19.00 5.73 2.59
N LYS A 200 -18.32 6.88 2.75
CA LYS A 200 -18.87 8.19 2.33
C LYS A 200 -19.12 8.27 0.82
N ALA A 201 -18.35 7.54 0.02
CA ALA A 201 -18.58 7.43 -1.42
C ALA A 201 -19.70 6.44 -1.79
N GLY A 202 -20.21 5.67 -0.83
CA GLY A 202 -21.32 4.72 -1.00
C GLY A 202 -20.89 3.28 -1.25
N LEU A 203 -19.59 2.95 -1.11
CA LEU A 203 -19.09 1.58 -1.22
C LEU A 203 -19.43 0.76 0.04
N MET A 204 -19.47 -0.54 -0.12
CA MET A 204 -19.36 -1.47 1.00
C MET A 204 -17.92 -1.48 1.54
N THR A 205 -17.75 -1.91 2.78
CA THR A 205 -16.46 -1.85 3.47
C THR A 205 -16.14 -3.15 4.20
N CYS A 206 -14.88 -3.58 4.12
CA CYS A 206 -14.35 -4.69 4.91
C CYS A 206 -13.05 -4.28 5.60
N PHE A 207 -13.02 -4.39 6.92
CA PHE A 207 -11.80 -4.18 7.69
C PHE A 207 -11.02 -5.48 7.85
N VAL A 208 -9.72 -5.43 7.53
CA VAL A 208 -8.78 -6.55 7.72
C VAL A 208 -7.55 -6.02 8.45
N PRO A 209 -7.35 -6.30 9.75
CA PRO A 209 -6.23 -5.76 10.51
C PRO A 209 -4.88 -6.30 10.03
N ARG A 210 -3.85 -5.45 10.06
CA ARG A 210 -2.46 -5.80 9.76
C ARG A 210 -1.54 -5.36 10.91
N PRO A 211 -1.56 -6.10 12.01
CA PRO A 211 -0.89 -5.67 13.25
C PRO A 211 0.61 -5.49 13.12
N LEU A 212 1.25 -6.13 12.13
CA LEU A 212 2.69 -6.04 11.89
C LEU A 212 3.08 -4.97 10.85
N GLU A 213 2.13 -4.20 10.31
CA GLU A 213 2.39 -3.23 9.23
C GLU A 213 3.53 -2.27 9.57
N TYR A 214 3.55 -1.76 10.80
CA TYR A 214 4.57 -0.82 11.27
C TYR A 214 5.68 -1.49 12.08
N GLY A 215 5.78 -2.81 11.96
CA GLY A 215 6.82 -3.63 12.57
C GLY A 215 6.50 -4.13 13.98
N PRO A 216 7.34 -5.04 14.49
CA PRO A 216 7.06 -5.77 15.72
C PRO A 216 7.11 -4.89 16.99
N ALA A 217 7.80 -3.76 16.97
CA ALA A 217 7.86 -2.87 18.13
C ALA A 217 6.50 -2.22 18.41
N LEU A 218 5.83 -1.70 17.36
CA LEU A 218 4.50 -1.14 17.48
C LEU A 218 3.48 -2.22 17.83
N PHE A 219 3.59 -3.40 17.25
CA PHE A 219 2.75 -4.55 17.59
C PHE A 219 2.84 -4.90 19.10
N LYS A 220 4.07 -4.99 19.63
CA LYS A 220 4.28 -5.29 21.06
C LYS A 220 3.75 -4.21 21.99
N SER A 221 3.73 -2.95 21.57
CA SER A 221 3.17 -1.85 22.38
C SER A 221 1.64 -1.88 22.44
N GLY A 222 0.98 -2.70 21.61
CA GLY A 222 -0.49 -2.72 21.50
C GLY A 222 -1.09 -1.47 20.84
N ASN A 223 -0.25 -0.54 20.39
CA ASN A 223 -0.69 0.74 19.84
C ASN A 223 -0.92 0.65 18.31
N TYR A 224 -1.72 -0.31 17.87
CA TYR A 224 -2.14 -0.48 16.49
C TYR A 224 -3.64 -0.67 16.40
N ASP A 225 -4.21 -0.28 15.28
CA ASP A 225 -5.65 -0.32 15.08
C ASP A 225 -6.10 -1.72 14.63
N SER A 226 -6.53 -2.55 15.57
CA SER A 226 -6.96 -3.94 15.31
C SER A 226 -8.42 -4.21 15.66
N GLY A 227 -9.08 -3.26 16.31
CA GLY A 227 -10.45 -3.44 16.81
C GLY A 227 -11.46 -3.52 15.69
N TYR A 228 -12.26 -4.60 15.66
CA TYR A 228 -13.42 -4.70 14.78
C TYR A 228 -14.48 -3.66 15.12
N GLU A 229 -15.10 -3.09 14.10
CA GLU A 229 -16.13 -2.08 14.28
C GLU A 229 -17.40 -2.42 13.50
N LYS A 230 -18.54 -2.33 14.19
CA LYS A 230 -19.90 -2.60 13.61
C LYS A 230 -20.27 -1.64 12.48
N ARG A 231 -19.57 -0.52 12.33
CA ARG A 231 -19.82 0.43 11.25
C ARG A 231 -19.34 -0.05 9.88
N PHE A 232 -18.46 -1.05 9.82
CA PHE A 232 -18.03 -1.69 8.57
C PHE A 232 -18.96 -2.86 8.25
N ASP A 233 -19.18 -3.10 6.95
CA ASP A 233 -20.09 -4.15 6.51
C ASP A 233 -19.55 -5.56 6.81
N PHE A 234 -18.23 -5.71 6.75
CA PHE A 234 -17.49 -6.91 7.11
C PHE A 234 -16.27 -6.56 7.98
N ASN A 235 -15.89 -7.51 8.83
CA ASN A 235 -14.62 -7.53 9.54
C ASN A 235 -14.07 -8.95 9.40
N ALA A 236 -12.84 -9.09 8.92
CA ALA A 236 -12.21 -10.38 8.71
C ALA A 236 -10.79 -10.40 9.31
N HIS A 237 -10.37 -11.56 9.78
CA HIS A 237 -9.02 -11.73 10.33
C HIS A 237 -7.93 -11.57 9.28
N ASP A 238 -8.18 -12.11 8.10
CA ASP A 238 -7.31 -12.11 6.93
C ASP A 238 -8.14 -12.33 5.66
N PHE A 239 -7.50 -12.41 4.50
CA PHE A 239 -8.22 -12.61 3.24
C PHE A 239 -8.79 -14.03 3.08
N ASN A 240 -8.27 -15.04 3.78
CA ASN A 240 -8.86 -16.39 3.76
C ASN A 240 -10.17 -16.43 4.55
N ASP A 241 -10.20 -15.70 5.68
CA ASP A 241 -11.43 -15.53 6.48
C ASP A 241 -12.47 -14.73 5.68
N LEU A 242 -12.06 -13.63 5.02
CA LEU A 242 -12.98 -12.90 4.14
C LEU A 242 -13.55 -13.79 3.03
N ALA A 243 -12.72 -14.63 2.40
CA ALA A 243 -13.17 -15.56 1.38
C ALA A 243 -14.20 -16.55 1.93
N ALA A 244 -13.99 -17.06 3.16
CA ALA A 244 -14.94 -17.95 3.82
C ALA A 244 -16.27 -17.24 4.12
N GLN A 245 -16.23 -15.99 4.62
CA GLN A 245 -17.43 -15.19 4.90
C GLN A 245 -18.25 -14.89 3.63
N LEU A 246 -17.59 -14.80 2.46
CA LEU A 246 -18.22 -14.55 1.16
C LEU A 246 -18.55 -15.83 0.39
N GLY A 247 -18.29 -17.01 0.95
CA GLY A 247 -18.61 -18.31 0.34
C GLY A 247 -17.67 -18.73 -0.81
N CYS A 248 -16.42 -18.23 -0.82
CA CYS A 248 -15.38 -18.55 -1.80
C CYS A 248 -14.42 -19.64 -1.32
#